data_7a3846eeaaaf99c9a8da1817e1b9b992
#
_entry.id   7a3846eeaaaf99c9a8da1817e1b9b992
#
_cell.length_a   1.000
_cell.length_b   1.000
_cell.length_c   1.000
_cell.angle_alpha   90.00
_cell.angle_beta   90.00
_cell.angle_gamma   90.00
#
_symmetry.space_group_name_H-M   'P 1'
#
loop_
_entity.id
_entity.type
_entity.pdbx_description
1 polymer ?
#
loop_
_entity_poly.entity_id
_entity_poly.type
_entity_poly.pdbx_seq_one_letter_code
_entity_poly.pdbx_strand_id
1 'polypeptide(L)'
;MTQPFGSSPLEPFPIKVIADVMCPWCYVGKRRLERALERRPHIDETVTWWPFQLDPAIPPEGMDRGEYLQKKFGSSDGGEMYLALREVGREDGIDFAFDQIERSPNTVDAHRLIYWAGDPKTQDAVVERLFQLYFLEGADIGDPEVLAGAAADAGMDAGTAREKLADDRDRDTILKM
;
A
#
# COMPACT_ATOMS: atom_id res chain seq x y z
N MET A 1 29.50 28.53 -36.24
CA MET A 1 28.50 27.44 -36.18
C MET A 1 28.55 26.88 -34.77
N THR A 2 27.67 27.38 -33.91
CA THR A 2 27.49 26.92 -32.52
C THR A 2 26.53 25.72 -32.55
N GLN A 3 27.01 24.56 -32.19
CA GLN A 3 26.15 23.39 -32.01
C GLN A 3 25.19 23.68 -30.85
N PRO A 4 23.86 23.37 -30.97
CA PRO A 4 22.97 23.45 -29.84
C PRO A 4 23.36 22.36 -28.86
N PHE A 5 23.49 22.73 -27.59
CA PHE A 5 23.62 21.79 -26.49
C PHE A 5 22.41 20.83 -26.55
N GLY A 6 22.67 19.60 -26.94
CA GLY A 6 21.67 18.55 -26.88
C GLY A 6 21.30 18.37 -25.39
N SER A 7 20.09 18.79 -25.03
CA SER A 7 19.49 18.42 -23.75
C SER A 7 19.21 16.93 -23.81
N SER A 8 20.07 16.12 -23.22
CA SER A 8 19.67 14.77 -22.84
C SER A 8 18.39 14.91 -22.00
N PRO A 9 17.34 14.14 -22.28
CA PRO A 9 16.18 14.14 -21.38
C PRO A 9 16.71 13.85 -19.96
N LEU A 10 16.39 14.74 -19.02
CA LEU A 10 16.72 14.51 -17.61
C LEU A 10 16.01 13.21 -17.20
N GLU A 11 16.73 12.33 -16.54
CA GLU A 11 16.10 11.12 -15.97
C GLU A 11 15.05 11.54 -14.94
N PRO A 12 13.91 10.83 -14.88
CA PRO A 12 12.87 11.12 -13.90
C PRO A 12 13.42 11.14 -12.49
N PHE A 13 12.96 12.08 -11.67
CA PHE A 13 13.38 12.18 -10.27
C PHE A 13 12.83 11.00 -9.48
N PRO A 14 13.68 10.12 -8.91
CA PRO A 14 13.21 8.93 -8.22
C PRO A 14 12.67 9.28 -6.82
N ILE A 15 11.42 8.90 -6.57
CA ILE A 15 10.79 8.97 -5.25
C ILE A 15 10.58 7.54 -4.75
N LYS A 16 11.23 7.20 -3.64
CA LYS A 16 11.04 5.91 -2.98
C LYS A 16 10.11 6.10 -1.79
N VAL A 17 8.94 5.48 -1.83
CA VAL A 17 7.98 5.47 -0.72
C VAL A 17 8.12 4.16 0.04
N ILE A 18 8.46 4.23 1.32
CA ILE A 18 8.53 3.09 2.22
C ILE A 18 7.24 3.11 3.05
N ALA A 19 6.39 2.10 2.91
CA ALA A 19 5.05 2.10 3.47
C ALA A 19 4.55 0.69 3.81
N ASP A 20 3.57 0.63 4.71
CA ASP A 20 2.76 -0.56 4.94
C ASP A 20 1.31 -0.30 4.52
N VAL A 21 0.73 -1.24 3.77
CA VAL A 21 -0.64 -1.13 3.26
C VAL A 21 -1.72 -1.28 4.34
N MET A 22 -1.36 -1.70 5.56
CA MET A 22 -2.24 -1.68 6.73
C MET A 22 -2.12 -0.38 7.56
N CYS A 23 -1.26 0.55 7.16
CA CYS A 23 -1.04 1.81 7.88
C CYS A 23 -1.94 2.92 7.32
N PRO A 24 -2.91 3.44 8.08
CA PRO A 24 -3.82 4.48 7.58
C PRO A 24 -3.10 5.81 7.29
N TRP A 25 -2.03 6.12 8.04
CA TRP A 25 -1.19 7.28 7.75
C TRP A 25 -0.43 7.17 6.43
N CYS A 26 -0.10 5.94 5.99
CA CYS A 26 0.51 5.72 4.69
C CYS A 26 -0.48 6.01 3.55
N TYR A 27 -1.77 5.70 3.73
CA TYR A 27 -2.81 6.06 2.76
C TYR A 27 -3.01 7.58 2.68
N VAL A 28 -3.10 8.27 3.82
CA VAL A 28 -3.10 9.74 3.87
C VAL A 28 -1.86 10.32 3.19
N GLY A 29 -0.68 9.76 3.48
CA GLY A 29 0.58 10.17 2.87
C GLY A 29 0.58 10.02 1.35
N LYS A 30 0.02 8.92 0.81
CA LYS A 30 -0.15 8.71 -0.63
C LYS A 30 -0.99 9.83 -1.25
N ARG A 31 -2.17 10.13 -0.70
CA ARG A 31 -3.04 11.22 -1.20
C ARG A 31 -2.35 12.58 -1.20
N ARG A 32 -1.56 12.86 -0.16
CA ARG A 32 -0.82 14.12 -0.07
C ARG A 32 0.33 14.19 -1.05
N LEU A 33 1.03 13.08 -1.28
CA LEU A 33 2.08 12.98 -2.30
C LEU A 33 1.49 13.23 -3.70
N GLU A 34 0.41 12.55 -4.07
CA GLU A 34 -0.28 12.72 -5.35
C GLU A 34 -0.64 14.19 -5.60
N ARG A 35 -1.30 14.84 -4.64
CA ARG A 35 -1.63 16.28 -4.74
C ARG A 35 -0.41 17.19 -4.84
N ALA A 36 0.69 16.83 -4.20
CA ALA A 36 1.93 17.60 -4.29
C ALA A 36 2.54 17.50 -5.69
N LEU A 37 2.52 16.32 -6.30
CA LEU A 37 3.02 16.06 -7.65
C LEU A 37 2.14 16.74 -8.70
N GLU A 38 0.82 16.66 -8.59
CA GLU A 38 -0.12 17.37 -9.46
C GLU A 38 0.13 18.89 -9.53
N ARG A 39 0.57 19.49 -8.40
CA ARG A 39 0.92 20.91 -8.34
C ARG A 39 2.29 21.22 -8.95
N ARG A 40 3.03 20.22 -9.40
CA ARG A 40 4.37 20.32 -9.96
C ARG A 40 4.51 19.59 -11.28
N PRO A 41 3.64 19.84 -12.28
CA PRO A 41 3.59 19.06 -13.52
C PRO A 41 4.85 19.17 -14.40
N HIS A 42 5.79 20.01 -14.00
CA HIS A 42 7.09 20.16 -14.68
C HIS A 42 8.19 19.25 -14.09
N ILE A 43 7.89 18.57 -12.99
CA ILE A 43 8.79 17.55 -12.45
C ILE A 43 8.40 16.23 -13.10
N ASP A 44 9.36 15.63 -13.81
CA ASP A 44 9.24 14.25 -14.27
C ASP A 44 9.73 13.36 -13.12
N GLU A 45 8.82 12.62 -12.50
CA GLU A 45 9.13 11.78 -11.35
C GLU A 45 8.76 10.32 -11.59
N THR A 46 9.41 9.46 -10.85
CA THR A 46 9.08 8.04 -10.77
C THR A 46 8.90 7.63 -9.32
N VAL A 47 7.67 7.31 -8.93
CA VAL A 47 7.34 6.82 -7.59
C VAL A 47 7.44 5.31 -7.56
N THR A 48 8.22 4.78 -6.63
CA THR A 48 8.34 3.33 -6.37
C THR A 48 7.97 3.00 -4.94
N TRP A 49 7.29 1.88 -4.73
CA TRP A 49 6.82 1.44 -3.42
C TRP A 49 7.71 0.33 -2.86
N TRP A 50 8.14 0.51 -1.62
CA TRP A 50 9.00 -0.41 -0.90
C TRP A 50 8.31 -0.92 0.36
N PRO A 51 8.49 -2.21 0.68
CA PRO A 51 7.81 -2.81 1.81
C PRO A 51 8.30 -2.24 3.15
N PHE A 52 7.35 -2.06 4.04
CA PHE A 52 7.58 -1.86 5.46
C PHE A 52 6.52 -2.64 6.23
N GLN A 53 6.93 -3.47 7.16
CA GLN A 53 6.00 -4.20 8.01
C GLN A 53 5.82 -3.43 9.32
N LEU A 54 4.67 -2.76 9.46
CA LEU A 54 4.35 -1.92 10.63
C LEU A 54 4.31 -2.75 11.92
N ASP A 55 3.86 -4.00 11.81
CA ASP A 55 3.81 -4.94 12.93
C ASP A 55 4.19 -6.35 12.49
N PRO A 56 5.49 -6.69 12.54
CA PRO A 56 5.96 -8.02 12.15
C PRO A 56 5.56 -9.13 13.13
N ALA A 57 4.97 -8.79 14.28
CA ALA A 57 4.47 -9.77 15.25
C ALA A 57 3.09 -10.31 14.91
N ILE A 58 2.41 -9.77 13.90
CA ILE A 58 1.15 -10.34 13.43
C ILE A 58 1.45 -11.69 12.75
N PRO A 59 0.80 -12.80 13.19
CA PRO A 59 1.04 -14.12 12.61
C PRO A 59 0.62 -14.18 11.14
N PRO A 60 1.15 -15.15 10.34
CA PRO A 60 0.85 -15.24 8.91
C PRO A 60 -0.63 -15.25 8.56
N GLU A 61 -1.46 -15.88 9.39
CA GLU A 61 -2.92 -15.95 9.23
C GLU A 61 -3.64 -14.65 9.63
N GLY A 62 -2.91 -13.62 10.05
CA GLY A 62 -3.50 -12.40 10.61
C GLY A 62 -4.06 -12.61 12.01
N MET A 63 -4.74 -11.58 12.54
CA MET A 63 -5.39 -11.66 13.84
C MET A 63 -6.67 -10.82 13.87
N ASP A 64 -7.50 -11.03 14.89
CA ASP A 64 -8.69 -10.20 15.12
C ASP A 64 -8.33 -8.73 15.26
N ARG A 65 -9.12 -7.87 14.63
CA ARG A 65 -8.87 -6.43 14.60
C ARG A 65 -8.97 -5.80 15.99
N GLY A 66 -9.99 -6.17 16.76
CA GLY A 66 -10.19 -5.62 18.10
C GLY A 66 -9.08 -6.06 19.07
N GLU A 67 -8.64 -7.31 18.98
CA GLU A 67 -7.50 -7.80 19.77
C GLU A 67 -6.21 -7.07 19.43
N TYR A 68 -5.95 -6.84 18.13
CA TYR A 68 -4.79 -6.08 17.66
C TYR A 68 -4.79 -4.66 18.24
N LEU A 69 -5.92 -3.95 18.08
CA LEU A 69 -6.06 -2.58 18.55
C LEU A 69 -5.95 -2.47 20.06
N GLN A 70 -6.58 -3.42 20.77
CA GLN A 70 -6.49 -3.48 22.24
C GLN A 70 -5.04 -3.66 22.70
N LYS A 71 -4.28 -4.54 22.07
CA LYS A 71 -2.86 -4.76 22.40
C LYS A 71 -1.99 -3.53 22.11
N LYS A 72 -2.26 -2.85 20.99
CA LYS A 72 -1.40 -1.77 20.50
C LYS A 72 -1.74 -0.39 21.07
N PHE A 73 -3.01 -0.13 21.31
CA PHE A 73 -3.52 1.21 21.67
C PHE A 73 -4.34 1.22 22.97
N GLY A 74 -4.60 0.08 23.56
CA GLY A 74 -5.40 -0.04 24.80
C GLY A 74 -6.91 0.14 24.57
N SER A 75 -7.37 0.12 23.32
CA SER A 75 -8.79 0.24 22.95
C SER A 75 -9.06 -0.67 21.76
N SER A 76 -10.16 -1.42 21.77
CA SER A 76 -10.52 -2.34 20.68
C SER A 76 -11.04 -1.66 19.41
N ASP A 77 -11.33 -0.37 19.47
CA ASP A 77 -11.81 0.47 18.35
C ASP A 77 -10.78 1.53 17.90
N GLY A 78 -9.60 1.56 18.53
CA GLY A 78 -8.55 2.53 18.24
C GLY A 78 -8.71 3.90 18.92
N GLY A 79 -9.84 4.13 19.62
CA GLY A 79 -10.07 5.30 20.44
C GLY A 79 -9.93 6.64 19.73
N GLU A 80 -9.44 7.66 20.46
CA GLU A 80 -9.29 9.04 19.95
C GLU A 80 -8.40 9.15 18.71
N MET A 81 -7.40 8.25 18.57
CA MET A 81 -6.51 8.26 17.41
C MET A 81 -7.28 7.96 16.11
N TYR A 82 -8.21 7.01 16.14
CA TYR A 82 -9.00 6.67 14.95
C TYR A 82 -10.07 7.73 14.64
N LEU A 83 -10.58 8.44 15.66
CA LEU A 83 -11.45 9.61 15.45
C LEU A 83 -10.67 10.70 14.69
N ALA A 84 -9.48 11.06 15.16
CA ALA A 84 -8.62 12.03 14.48
C ALA A 84 -8.25 11.59 13.04
N LEU A 85 -7.96 10.30 12.84
CA LEU A 85 -7.68 9.73 11.50
C LEU A 85 -8.86 9.86 10.54
N ARG A 86 -10.11 9.67 11.01
CA ARG A 86 -11.31 9.89 10.18
C ARG A 86 -11.43 11.35 9.73
N GLU A 87 -11.12 12.30 10.59
CA GLU A 87 -11.15 13.74 10.24
C GLU A 87 -10.07 14.06 9.20
N VAL A 88 -8.82 13.67 9.47
CA VAL A 88 -7.71 13.86 8.53
C VAL A 88 -7.98 13.17 7.20
N GLY A 89 -8.52 11.95 7.23
CA GLY A 89 -8.90 11.20 6.03
C GLY A 89 -9.90 11.95 5.16
N ARG A 90 -10.97 12.50 5.76
CA ARG A 90 -11.98 13.29 5.02
C ARG A 90 -11.39 14.53 4.35
N GLU A 91 -10.46 15.23 5.01
CA GLU A 91 -9.73 16.35 4.41
C GLU A 91 -8.92 15.95 3.19
N ASP A 92 -8.43 14.70 3.18
CA ASP A 92 -7.62 14.11 2.13
C ASP A 92 -8.45 13.27 1.13
N GLY A 93 -9.79 13.28 1.24
CA GLY A 93 -10.70 12.55 0.35
C GLY A 93 -10.79 11.06 0.63
N ILE A 94 -10.43 10.62 1.86
CA ILE A 94 -10.51 9.22 2.29
C ILE A 94 -11.64 9.09 3.32
N ASP A 95 -12.67 8.35 2.99
CA ASP A 95 -13.75 8.02 3.94
C ASP A 95 -13.48 6.65 4.58
N PHE A 96 -12.66 6.65 5.62
CA PHE A 96 -12.24 5.44 6.30
C PHE A 96 -13.39 4.64 6.89
N ALA A 97 -13.59 3.41 6.44
CA ALA A 97 -14.57 2.46 6.95
C ALA A 97 -13.99 1.54 8.04
N PHE A 98 -13.31 2.10 9.05
CA PHE A 98 -12.63 1.33 10.09
C PHE A 98 -13.53 0.31 10.80
N ASP A 99 -14.82 0.60 10.88
CA ASP A 99 -15.81 -0.29 11.53
C ASP A 99 -16.09 -1.57 10.71
N GLN A 100 -15.70 -1.60 9.44
CA GLN A 100 -15.84 -2.76 8.56
C GLN A 100 -14.61 -3.69 8.60
N ILE A 101 -13.50 -3.23 9.20
CA ILE A 101 -12.28 -4.01 9.25
C ILE A 101 -12.37 -5.02 10.41
N GLU A 102 -12.49 -6.29 10.08
CA GLU A 102 -12.57 -7.37 11.07
C GLU A 102 -11.20 -7.99 11.41
N ARG A 103 -10.21 -7.89 10.48
CA ARG A 103 -8.91 -8.52 10.64
C ARG A 103 -7.75 -7.53 10.47
N SER A 104 -6.70 -7.74 11.26
CA SER A 104 -5.38 -7.13 11.06
C SER A 104 -4.50 -8.14 10.33
N PRO A 105 -4.17 -7.91 9.05
CA PRO A 105 -3.45 -8.88 8.23
C PRO A 105 -1.95 -8.88 8.54
N ASN A 106 -1.29 -10.01 8.27
CA ASN A 106 0.14 -10.00 8.01
C ASN A 106 0.36 -9.50 6.58
N THR A 107 1.10 -8.42 6.39
CA THR A 107 1.18 -7.70 5.11
C THR A 107 2.27 -8.21 4.17
N VAL A 108 3.00 -9.28 4.53
CA VAL A 108 4.09 -9.79 3.69
C VAL A 108 3.60 -10.19 2.30
N ASP A 109 2.46 -10.87 2.20
CA ASP A 109 1.94 -11.32 0.91
C ASP A 109 1.40 -10.17 0.05
N ALA A 110 0.81 -9.16 0.67
CA ALA A 110 0.47 -7.91 0.00
C ALA A 110 1.73 -7.19 -0.54
N HIS A 111 2.82 -7.17 0.21
CA HIS A 111 4.10 -6.63 -0.26
C HIS A 111 4.75 -7.45 -1.36
N ARG A 112 4.59 -8.79 -1.34
CA ARG A 112 5.01 -9.66 -2.45
C ARG A 112 4.27 -9.29 -3.74
N LEU A 113 2.95 -9.06 -3.64
CA LEU A 113 2.15 -8.64 -4.78
C LEU A 113 2.64 -7.30 -5.36
N ILE A 114 2.90 -6.29 -4.51
CA ILE A 114 3.47 -5.00 -4.93
C ILE A 114 4.82 -5.19 -5.63
N TYR A 115 5.69 -6.04 -5.08
CA TYR A 115 6.98 -6.35 -5.67
C TYR A 115 6.86 -7.00 -7.06
N TRP A 116 5.90 -7.90 -7.26
CA TRP A 116 5.67 -8.58 -8.54
C TRP A 116 5.05 -7.69 -9.61
N ALA A 117 4.50 -6.56 -9.27
CA ALA A 117 3.96 -5.59 -10.22
C ALA A 117 5.02 -5.07 -11.21
N GLY A 118 6.28 -5.05 -10.78
CA GLY A 118 7.45 -4.85 -11.64
C GLY A 118 7.72 -3.43 -12.07
N ASP A 119 6.73 -2.73 -12.61
CA ASP A 119 6.86 -1.33 -13.03
C ASP A 119 6.17 -0.35 -12.06
N PRO A 120 6.61 0.91 -11.99
CA PRO A 120 6.09 1.89 -11.01
C PRO A 120 4.59 2.16 -11.13
N LYS A 121 4.03 2.16 -12.33
CA LYS A 121 2.62 2.44 -12.57
C LYS A 121 1.73 1.30 -12.06
N THR A 122 2.10 0.07 -12.36
CA THR A 122 1.39 -1.11 -11.89
C THR A 122 1.55 -1.26 -10.38
N GLN A 123 2.74 -0.96 -9.82
CA GLN A 123 2.95 -0.91 -8.37
C GLN A 123 1.98 0.06 -7.69
N ASP A 124 1.86 1.29 -8.21
CA ASP A 124 0.99 2.29 -7.63
C ASP A 124 -0.48 1.88 -7.70
N ALA A 125 -0.91 1.25 -8.80
CA ALA A 125 -2.27 0.72 -8.95
C ALA A 125 -2.56 -0.40 -7.93
N VAL A 126 -1.61 -1.32 -7.71
CA VAL A 126 -1.75 -2.37 -6.68
C VAL A 126 -1.84 -1.76 -5.29
N VAL A 127 -0.95 -0.82 -4.94
CA VAL A 127 -0.95 -0.14 -3.63
C VAL A 127 -2.25 0.61 -3.41
N GLU A 128 -2.72 1.35 -4.40
CA GLU A 128 -4.00 2.05 -4.34
C GLU A 128 -5.15 1.08 -4.07
N ARG A 129 -5.20 -0.01 -4.82
CA ARG A 129 -6.28 -1.00 -4.66
C ARG A 129 -6.24 -1.68 -3.29
N LEU A 130 -5.06 -2.00 -2.77
CA LEU A 130 -4.90 -2.58 -1.44
C LEU A 130 -5.36 -1.62 -0.33
N PHE A 131 -5.05 -0.33 -0.44
CA PHE A 131 -5.57 0.67 0.50
C PHE A 131 -7.10 0.78 0.45
N GLN A 132 -7.69 0.78 -0.75
CA GLN A 132 -9.15 0.83 -0.91
C GLN A 132 -9.81 -0.41 -0.30
N LEU A 133 -9.34 -1.60 -0.66
CA LEU A 133 -9.85 -2.87 -0.14
C LEU A 133 -9.84 -2.89 1.38
N TYR A 134 -8.72 -2.53 1.98
CA TYR A 134 -8.56 -2.60 3.43
C TYR A 134 -9.33 -1.50 4.15
N PHE A 135 -9.14 -0.24 3.76
CA PHE A 135 -9.62 0.91 4.51
C PHE A 135 -11.01 1.39 4.13
N LEU A 136 -11.49 1.12 2.92
CA LEU A 136 -12.81 1.58 2.45
C LEU A 136 -13.82 0.43 2.35
N GLU A 137 -13.34 -0.81 2.15
CA GLU A 137 -14.19 -1.99 1.93
C GLU A 137 -14.09 -3.01 3.07
N GLY A 138 -13.14 -2.85 4.01
CA GLY A 138 -12.95 -3.76 5.14
C GLY A 138 -12.44 -5.15 4.77
N ALA A 139 -11.93 -5.33 3.53
CA ALA A 139 -11.47 -6.62 3.04
C ALA A 139 -10.17 -7.07 3.73
N ASP A 140 -10.01 -8.37 3.93
CA ASP A 140 -8.77 -8.94 4.46
C ASP A 140 -7.70 -9.03 3.37
N ILE A 141 -6.77 -8.08 3.34
CA ILE A 141 -5.63 -8.07 2.41
C ILE A 141 -4.52 -9.07 2.79
N GLY A 142 -4.77 -9.96 3.72
CA GLY A 142 -3.99 -11.17 3.98
C GLY A 142 -4.55 -12.40 3.24
N ASP A 143 -5.79 -12.33 2.72
CA ASP A 143 -6.42 -13.41 1.96
C ASP A 143 -5.86 -13.48 0.54
N PRO A 144 -5.32 -14.64 0.10
CA PRO A 144 -4.77 -14.82 -1.26
C PRO A 144 -5.78 -14.55 -2.38
N GLU A 145 -7.08 -14.80 -2.18
CA GLU A 145 -8.10 -14.53 -3.21
C GLU A 145 -8.40 -13.03 -3.32
N VAL A 146 -8.41 -12.30 -2.20
CA VAL A 146 -8.51 -10.83 -2.19
C VAL A 146 -7.29 -10.22 -2.90
N LEU A 147 -6.09 -10.73 -2.62
CA LEU A 147 -4.85 -10.28 -3.26
C LEU A 147 -4.83 -10.58 -4.77
N ALA A 148 -5.32 -11.76 -5.19
CA ALA A 148 -5.43 -12.10 -6.60
C ALA A 148 -6.45 -11.20 -7.32
N GLY A 149 -7.54 -10.83 -6.65
CA GLY A 149 -8.50 -9.82 -7.14
C GLY A 149 -7.85 -8.45 -7.30
N ALA A 150 -7.08 -8.01 -6.31
CA ALA A 150 -6.35 -6.75 -6.37
C ALA A 150 -5.33 -6.72 -7.53
N ALA A 151 -4.66 -7.86 -7.80
CA ALA A 151 -3.79 -8.02 -8.96
C ALA A 151 -4.53 -7.78 -10.28
N ALA A 152 -5.72 -8.42 -10.45
CA ALA A 152 -6.54 -8.26 -11.64
C ALA A 152 -6.99 -6.80 -11.83
N ASP A 153 -7.46 -6.15 -10.76
CA ASP A 153 -7.91 -4.75 -10.77
C ASP A 153 -6.76 -3.80 -11.19
N ALA A 154 -5.53 -4.15 -10.85
CA ALA A 154 -4.32 -3.40 -11.23
C ALA A 154 -3.75 -3.80 -12.62
N GLY A 155 -4.43 -4.69 -13.37
CA GLY A 155 -4.01 -5.12 -14.70
C GLY A 155 -2.98 -6.24 -14.72
N MET A 156 -2.72 -6.90 -13.59
CA MET A 156 -1.89 -8.11 -13.51
C MET A 156 -2.73 -9.37 -13.80
N ASP A 157 -2.07 -10.48 -14.10
CA ASP A 157 -2.74 -11.77 -14.23
C ASP A 157 -3.05 -12.39 -12.87
N ALA A 158 -4.34 -12.48 -12.52
CA ALA A 158 -4.81 -13.02 -11.25
C ALA A 158 -4.42 -14.52 -11.04
N GLY A 159 -4.37 -15.30 -12.11
CA GLY A 159 -3.97 -16.70 -12.06
C GLY A 159 -2.52 -16.83 -11.64
N THR A 160 -1.64 -16.06 -12.27
CA THR A 160 -0.23 -15.99 -11.93
C THR A 160 -0.01 -15.47 -10.49
N ALA A 161 -0.77 -14.45 -10.07
CA ALA A 161 -0.69 -13.94 -8.70
C ALA A 161 -1.06 -15.02 -7.68
N ARG A 162 -2.18 -15.72 -7.90
CA ARG A 162 -2.64 -16.83 -7.05
C ARG A 162 -1.62 -17.96 -6.97
N GLU A 163 -1.05 -18.37 -8.13
CA GLU A 163 -0.02 -19.41 -8.17
C GLU A 163 1.22 -19.00 -7.35
N LYS A 164 1.66 -17.74 -7.49
CA LYS A 164 2.81 -17.23 -6.74
C LYS A 164 2.53 -17.08 -5.23
N LEU A 165 1.30 -16.77 -4.84
CA LEU A 165 0.90 -16.67 -3.43
C LEU A 165 0.81 -18.04 -2.76
N ALA A 166 0.61 -19.12 -3.52
CA ALA A 166 0.49 -20.47 -2.99
C ALA A 166 1.80 -21.06 -2.41
N ASP A 167 2.93 -20.39 -2.65
CA ASP A 167 4.23 -20.80 -2.12
C ASP A 167 4.96 -19.62 -1.45
N ASP A 168 6.14 -19.86 -0.88
CA ASP A 168 6.93 -18.85 -0.16
C ASP A 168 7.91 -18.08 -1.04
N ARG A 169 7.77 -18.14 -2.39
CA ARG A 169 8.68 -17.41 -3.28
C ARG A 169 8.73 -15.92 -2.96
N ASP A 170 9.92 -15.35 -2.96
CA ASP A 170 10.21 -13.95 -2.67
C ASP A 170 9.85 -13.45 -1.24
N ARG A 171 9.31 -14.31 -0.36
CA ARG A 171 9.00 -13.94 1.01
C ARG A 171 10.25 -13.42 1.75
N ASP A 172 11.34 -14.18 1.66
CA ASP A 172 12.64 -13.79 2.26
C ASP A 172 13.21 -12.50 1.64
N THR A 173 12.93 -12.26 0.36
CA THR A 173 13.33 -11.03 -0.33
C THR A 173 12.62 -9.84 0.27
N ILE A 174 11.30 -9.94 0.43
CA ILE A 174 10.47 -8.89 1.04
C ILE A 174 10.92 -8.59 2.49
N LEU A 175 11.16 -9.64 3.28
CA LEU A 175 11.57 -9.47 4.68
C LEU A 175 12.96 -8.85 4.88
N LYS A 176 13.78 -8.80 3.81
CA LYS A 176 15.14 -8.20 3.84
C LYS A 176 15.21 -6.82 3.18
N MET A 177 14.13 -6.37 2.56
CA MET A 177 14.06 -5.06 1.92
C MET A 177 13.86 -3.94 2.92
#